data_1f684c7fba0f05c80cdeb82261df7c02
#
_entry.id   1f684c7fba0f05c80cdeb82261df7c02
#
_cell.length_a   1.000
_cell.length_b   1.000
_cell.length_c   1.000
_cell.angle_alpha   90.00
_cell.angle_beta   90.00
_cell.angle_gamma   90.00
#
_symmetry.space_group_name_H-M   'P 1'
#
loop_
_entity.id
_entity.type
_entity.pdbx_description
1 polymer ?
#
loop_
_entity_poly.entity_id
_entity_poly.type
_entity_poly.pdbx_seq_one_letter_code
_entity_poly.pdbx_strand_id
1 'polypeptide(L)'
;MLRLKEVFRNEESFARFLYRALYFLEFCLLFLAWFLKRYPFPLPFFLLMSSLAIIGGFAMYLWSFWRSGWSIEKILAGIFALAFLILLPMSNYLETNVDDLSMVTLFLLSASVDKDDERLMTAIFYFKLIVAILVLFAYNSHIISDMTMYRADKDLIRHSYGFMHPNSLGMYLVGLLFDFSLVRKSRKARAGLVMLLVSLLIFAITDSRTTFLIAGVIILCYFLKPLLLKYQVSGSVIIPLVIVMFGLGLGLPYFYNGDSTIYATLNHWFSGRLNIGHTYLQHFGVDWLPRNIPTFTEINGHPMYDDSFYIDSLLRQGIFLFLLYPIFLIVQLRGKKLTLFHTMLFLITFFINIMEHYGGSLCMCSILLINYFAVSEENTVGKY
;
A
#
# COMPACT_ATOMS: atom_id res chain seq x y z
N MET A 1 -5.38 44.97 18.54
CA MET A 1 -4.80 43.63 18.86
C MET A 1 -5.73 42.45 18.54
N LEU A 2 -7.04 42.50 18.91
CA LEU A 2 -8.01 41.44 18.61
C LEU A 2 -8.22 41.22 17.09
N ARG A 3 -8.38 42.26 16.29
CA ARG A 3 -8.52 42.16 14.82
C ARG A 3 -7.32 41.50 14.12
N LEU A 4 -6.10 41.79 14.55
CA LEU A 4 -4.91 41.15 14.01
C LEU A 4 -4.87 39.63 14.33
N LYS A 5 -5.24 39.23 15.55
CA LYS A 5 -5.35 37.80 15.91
C LYS A 5 -6.42 37.07 15.10
N GLU A 6 -7.53 37.71 14.75
CA GLU A 6 -8.57 37.12 13.88
C GLU A 6 -8.09 36.99 12.43
N VAL A 7 -7.37 37.99 11.89
CA VAL A 7 -6.79 37.91 10.54
C VAL A 7 -5.77 36.76 10.46
N PHE A 8 -4.81 36.69 11.40
CA PHE A 8 -3.82 35.59 11.45
C PHE A 8 -4.49 34.23 11.66
N ARG A 9 -5.54 34.14 12.47
CA ARG A 9 -6.30 32.89 12.65
C ARG A 9 -7.02 32.48 11.37
N ASN A 10 -7.52 33.42 10.59
CA ASN A 10 -8.17 33.17 9.30
C ASN A 10 -7.14 32.73 8.25
N GLU A 11 -5.98 33.39 8.18
CA GLU A 11 -4.90 33.01 7.27
C GLU A 11 -4.34 31.64 7.58
N GLU A 12 -4.09 31.32 8.85
CA GLU A 12 -3.64 29.99 9.25
C GLU A 12 -4.68 28.90 8.99
N SER A 13 -5.96 29.21 9.19
CA SER A 13 -7.08 28.32 8.87
C SER A 13 -7.16 28.06 7.37
N PHE A 14 -7.02 29.09 6.54
CA PHE A 14 -7.01 28.99 5.08
C PHE A 14 -5.79 28.22 4.57
N ALA A 15 -4.60 28.52 5.08
CA ALA A 15 -3.38 27.79 4.72
C ALA A 15 -3.47 26.29 5.06
N ARG A 16 -4.04 25.96 6.23
CA ARG A 16 -4.32 24.56 6.59
C ARG A 16 -5.33 23.90 5.66
N PHE A 17 -6.42 24.60 5.33
CA PHE A 17 -7.40 24.09 4.37
C PHE A 17 -6.76 23.82 2.99
N LEU A 18 -6.02 24.80 2.47
CA LEU A 18 -5.33 24.67 1.18
C LEU A 18 -4.36 23.51 1.16
N TYR A 19 -3.55 23.36 2.22
CA TYR A 19 -2.64 22.23 2.38
C TYR A 19 -3.38 20.88 2.31
N ARG A 20 -4.50 20.75 3.03
CA ARG A 20 -5.32 19.54 3.03
C ARG A 20 -5.90 19.22 1.66
N ALA A 21 -6.42 20.24 0.99
CA ALA A 21 -7.00 20.09 -0.34
C ALA A 21 -5.95 19.67 -1.37
N LEU A 22 -4.75 20.26 -1.33
CA LEU A 22 -3.64 19.91 -2.20
C LEU A 22 -3.12 18.49 -1.90
N TYR A 23 -2.99 18.13 -0.63
CA TYR A 23 -2.57 16.78 -0.24
C TYR A 23 -3.58 15.72 -0.70
N PHE A 24 -4.86 15.98 -0.54
CA PHE A 24 -5.91 15.11 -1.04
C PHE A 24 -5.92 14.99 -2.56
N LEU A 25 -5.76 16.10 -3.26
CA LEU A 25 -5.65 16.13 -4.73
C LEU A 25 -4.45 15.30 -5.20
N GLU A 26 -3.32 15.46 -4.54
CA GLU A 26 -2.11 14.68 -4.83
C GLU A 26 -2.33 13.18 -4.62
N PHE A 27 -2.97 12.81 -3.52
CA PHE A 27 -3.36 11.43 -3.29
C PHE A 27 -4.28 10.90 -4.40
N CYS A 28 -5.24 11.70 -4.86
CA CYS A 28 -6.14 11.33 -5.97
C CYS A 28 -5.36 11.11 -7.28
N LEU A 29 -4.39 11.98 -7.61
CA LEU A 29 -3.54 11.84 -8.79
C LEU A 29 -2.70 10.56 -8.73
N LEU A 30 -2.06 10.31 -7.60
CA LEU A 30 -1.31 9.09 -7.36
C LEU A 30 -2.18 7.83 -7.51
N PHE A 31 -3.35 7.85 -6.88
CA PHE A 31 -4.29 6.74 -6.95
C PHE A 31 -4.78 6.50 -8.37
N LEU A 32 -5.16 7.54 -9.10
CA LEU A 32 -5.60 7.45 -10.49
C LEU A 32 -4.47 6.94 -11.38
N ALA A 33 -3.25 7.43 -11.23
CA ALA A 33 -2.09 6.92 -11.96
C ALA A 33 -1.90 5.41 -11.73
N TRP A 34 -1.93 4.99 -10.47
CA TRP A 34 -1.81 3.58 -10.09
C TRP A 34 -2.98 2.73 -10.60
N PHE A 35 -4.21 3.24 -10.52
CA PHE A 35 -5.42 2.53 -10.91
C PHE A 35 -5.54 2.42 -12.44
N LEU A 36 -5.34 3.52 -13.16
CA LEU A 36 -5.49 3.57 -14.62
C LEU A 36 -4.43 2.78 -15.37
N LYS A 37 -3.23 2.57 -14.79
CA LYS A 37 -2.22 1.67 -15.36
C LYS A 37 -2.78 0.28 -15.68
N ARG A 38 -3.76 -0.15 -14.92
CA ARG A 38 -4.35 -1.50 -15.03
C ARG A 38 -5.44 -1.60 -16.07
N TYR A 39 -5.74 -0.52 -16.77
CA TYR A 39 -6.69 -0.47 -17.86
C TYR A 39 -5.94 -0.13 -19.17
N PRO A 40 -6.48 -0.53 -20.33
CA PRO A 40 -5.85 -0.24 -21.62
C PRO A 40 -5.98 1.26 -21.99
N PHE A 41 -5.55 2.14 -21.10
CA PHE A 41 -5.43 3.55 -21.39
C PHE A 41 -4.16 3.81 -22.21
N PRO A 42 -4.16 4.83 -23.11
CA PRO A 42 -2.97 5.21 -23.84
C PRO A 42 -1.79 5.51 -22.90
N LEU A 43 -0.62 4.94 -23.18
CA LEU A 43 0.60 5.16 -22.40
C LEU A 43 0.89 6.64 -22.09
N PRO A 44 0.71 7.60 -23.04
CA PRO A 44 0.92 9.03 -22.74
C PRO A 44 0.03 9.60 -21.64
N PHE A 45 -1.23 9.17 -21.56
CA PHE A 45 -2.13 9.64 -20.48
C PHE A 45 -1.69 9.18 -19.12
N PHE A 46 -1.25 7.94 -19.06
CA PHE A 46 -0.74 7.35 -17.82
C PHE A 46 0.57 8.00 -17.35
N LEU A 47 1.51 8.22 -18.27
CA LEU A 47 2.76 8.94 -17.97
C LEU A 47 2.47 10.37 -17.50
N LEU A 48 1.48 11.04 -18.09
CA LEU A 48 1.05 12.37 -17.66
C LEU A 48 0.54 12.33 -16.19
N MET A 49 -0.36 11.40 -15.84
CA MET A 49 -0.88 11.29 -14.46
C MET A 49 0.23 10.99 -13.46
N SER A 50 1.14 10.08 -13.79
CA SER A 50 2.29 9.75 -12.93
C SER A 50 3.24 10.93 -12.77
N SER A 51 3.52 11.66 -13.85
CA SER A 51 4.38 12.86 -13.80
C SER A 51 3.75 13.96 -12.94
N LEU A 52 2.44 14.17 -13.07
CA LEU A 52 1.71 15.14 -12.24
C LEU A 52 1.74 14.73 -10.75
N ALA A 53 1.56 13.43 -10.45
CA ALA A 53 1.64 12.92 -9.10
C ALA A 53 3.06 13.06 -8.51
N ILE A 54 4.11 12.88 -9.28
CA ILE A 54 5.50 13.08 -8.83
C ILE A 54 5.78 14.57 -8.58
N ILE A 55 5.40 15.44 -9.52
CA ILE A 55 5.60 16.90 -9.40
C ILE A 55 4.82 17.45 -8.19
N GLY A 56 3.55 17.04 -8.05
CA GLY A 56 2.72 17.43 -6.92
C GLY A 56 3.28 16.93 -5.59
N GLY A 57 3.73 15.68 -5.53
CA GLY A 57 4.40 15.10 -4.37
C GLY A 57 5.64 15.89 -3.95
N PHE A 58 6.48 16.31 -4.90
CA PHE A 58 7.62 17.19 -4.62
C PHE A 58 7.17 18.58 -4.14
N ALA A 59 6.15 19.17 -4.74
CA ALA A 59 5.63 20.45 -4.31
C ALA A 59 5.12 20.39 -2.85
N MET A 60 4.37 19.36 -2.50
CA MET A 60 3.89 19.13 -1.13
C MET A 60 5.03 18.87 -0.15
N TYR A 61 6.02 18.12 -0.59
CA TYR A 61 7.23 17.85 0.19
C TYR A 61 8.02 19.14 0.47
N LEU A 62 8.26 19.99 -0.53
CA LEU A 62 8.93 21.29 -0.37
C LEU A 62 8.12 22.25 0.52
N TRP A 63 6.79 22.27 0.36
CA TRP A 63 5.91 23.02 1.24
C TRP A 63 6.04 22.56 2.70
N SER A 64 6.11 21.25 2.94
CA SER A 64 6.33 20.71 4.28
C SER A 64 7.68 21.15 4.88
N PHE A 65 8.74 21.26 4.07
CA PHE A 65 10.01 21.83 4.53
C PHE A 65 9.86 23.30 4.97
N TRP A 66 9.21 24.08 4.13
CA TRP A 66 9.03 25.51 4.42
C TRP A 66 8.21 25.71 5.70
N ARG A 67 7.21 24.87 5.94
CA ARG A 67 6.28 25.01 7.08
C ARG A 67 6.84 24.48 8.40
N SER A 68 7.46 23.34 8.43
CA SER A 68 7.86 22.63 9.65
C SER A 68 9.38 22.39 9.76
N GLY A 69 10.16 22.99 8.84
CA GLY A 69 11.62 22.95 8.86
C GLY A 69 12.22 21.59 8.47
N TRP A 70 13.50 21.49 8.69
CA TRP A 70 14.32 20.34 8.34
C TRP A 70 14.17 19.22 9.35
N SER A 71 14.04 17.98 8.87
CA SER A 71 14.19 16.77 9.68
C SER A 71 14.95 15.72 8.88
N ILE A 72 15.64 14.83 9.56
CA ILE A 72 16.38 13.75 8.91
C ILE A 72 15.45 12.82 8.10
N GLU A 73 14.23 12.63 8.57
CA GLU A 73 13.18 11.86 7.87
C GLU A 73 12.85 12.46 6.50
N LYS A 74 12.70 13.78 6.43
CA LYS A 74 12.43 14.50 5.19
C LYS A 74 13.64 14.47 4.26
N ILE A 75 14.85 14.71 4.78
CA ILE A 75 16.07 14.66 3.95
C ILE A 75 16.20 13.28 3.30
N LEU A 76 16.08 12.21 4.08
CA LEU A 76 16.19 10.85 3.56
C LEU A 76 15.06 10.51 2.59
N ALA A 77 13.83 10.96 2.85
CA ALA A 77 12.71 10.78 1.92
C ALA A 77 13.00 11.40 0.54
N GLY A 78 13.55 12.61 0.53
CA GLY A 78 13.96 13.30 -0.71
C GLY A 78 15.10 12.58 -1.43
N ILE A 79 16.13 12.15 -0.71
CA ILE A 79 17.25 11.38 -1.27
C ILE A 79 16.76 10.06 -1.87
N PHE A 80 15.87 9.33 -1.18
CA PHE A 80 15.32 8.06 -1.66
C PHE A 80 14.43 8.27 -2.89
N ALA A 81 13.56 9.29 -2.88
CA ALA A 81 12.77 9.65 -4.04
C ALA A 81 13.64 9.97 -5.26
N LEU A 82 14.70 10.74 -5.08
CA LEU A 82 15.64 11.06 -6.16
C LEU A 82 16.41 9.82 -6.64
N ALA A 83 16.83 8.92 -5.73
CA ALA A 83 17.50 7.68 -6.12
C ALA A 83 16.61 6.82 -7.02
N PHE A 84 15.33 6.68 -6.68
CA PHE A 84 14.36 5.99 -7.54
C PHE A 84 14.21 6.67 -8.89
N LEU A 85 14.05 8.00 -8.94
CA LEU A 85 13.88 8.75 -10.19
C LEU A 85 15.10 8.68 -11.11
N ILE A 86 16.30 8.56 -10.55
CA ILE A 86 17.54 8.50 -11.34
C ILE A 86 17.82 7.07 -11.80
N LEU A 87 17.65 6.07 -10.93
CA LEU A 87 18.10 4.71 -11.21
C LEU A 87 17.06 3.87 -11.98
N LEU A 88 15.75 4.05 -11.74
CA LEU A 88 14.74 3.30 -12.46
C LEU A 88 14.80 3.49 -13.99
N PRO A 89 14.97 4.72 -14.52
CA PRO A 89 15.08 4.91 -15.97
C PRO A 89 16.28 4.21 -16.61
N MET A 90 17.36 3.96 -15.86
CA MET A 90 18.56 3.31 -16.36
C MET A 90 18.34 1.86 -16.81
N SER A 91 17.27 1.24 -16.35
CA SER A 91 16.91 -0.15 -16.69
C SER A 91 16.00 -0.30 -17.92
N ASN A 92 15.69 0.76 -18.66
CA ASN A 92 14.60 0.81 -19.66
C ASN A 92 13.23 0.40 -19.09
N TYR A 93 13.05 0.57 -17.78
CA TYR A 93 11.96 0.03 -16.99
C TYR A 93 10.70 0.91 -16.97
N LEU A 94 10.79 2.14 -17.46
CA LEU A 94 9.68 3.12 -17.43
C LEU A 94 8.44 2.67 -18.21
N GLU A 95 8.60 1.78 -19.20
CA GLU A 95 7.47 1.30 -19.98
C GLU A 95 6.60 0.28 -19.23
N THR A 96 7.12 -0.38 -18.22
CA THR A 96 6.46 -1.54 -17.63
C THR A 96 5.99 -1.37 -16.18
N ASN A 97 6.57 -0.46 -15.36
CA ASN A 97 6.26 -0.43 -13.93
C ASN A 97 6.18 0.95 -13.28
N VAL A 98 4.99 1.45 -13.19
CA VAL A 98 4.63 2.64 -12.41
C VAL A 98 4.39 2.31 -10.93
N ASP A 99 4.26 1.03 -10.58
CA ASP A 99 4.18 0.66 -9.17
C ASP A 99 5.44 1.11 -8.43
N ASP A 100 6.60 1.07 -9.10
CA ASP A 100 7.86 1.57 -8.54
C ASP A 100 7.95 3.10 -8.47
N LEU A 101 7.34 3.82 -9.41
CA LEU A 101 7.18 5.27 -9.30
C LEU A 101 6.25 5.67 -8.14
N SER A 102 5.33 4.79 -7.74
CA SER A 102 4.51 5.00 -6.56
C SER A 102 5.33 5.04 -5.26
N MET A 103 6.52 4.41 -5.23
CA MET A 103 7.45 4.51 -4.11
C MET A 103 8.01 5.92 -3.95
N VAL A 104 8.25 6.64 -5.05
CA VAL A 104 8.70 8.05 -5.01
C VAL A 104 7.67 8.88 -4.25
N THR A 105 6.41 8.78 -4.65
CA THR A 105 5.32 9.52 -4.00
C THR A 105 5.06 9.02 -2.58
N LEU A 106 5.22 7.73 -2.29
CA LEU A 106 5.15 7.20 -0.93
C LEU A 106 6.18 7.89 -0.02
N PHE A 107 7.44 7.99 -0.43
CA PHE A 107 8.48 8.66 0.37
C PHE A 107 8.13 10.13 0.62
N LEU A 108 7.75 10.86 -0.42
CA LEU A 108 7.44 12.29 -0.36
C LEU A 108 6.19 12.54 0.50
N LEU A 109 5.10 11.83 0.26
CA LEU A 109 3.83 12.03 0.96
C LEU A 109 3.90 11.58 2.43
N SER A 110 4.56 10.46 2.73
CA SER A 110 4.71 10.00 4.12
C SER A 110 5.56 10.96 4.96
N ALA A 111 6.57 11.60 4.36
CA ALA A 111 7.40 12.58 5.04
C ALA A 111 6.73 13.95 5.18
N SER A 112 5.73 14.27 4.35
CA SER A 112 5.06 15.57 4.31
C SER A 112 3.71 15.61 5.05
N VAL A 113 3.13 14.45 5.40
CA VAL A 113 1.79 14.38 6.01
C VAL A 113 1.72 15.06 7.37
N ASP A 114 0.68 15.86 7.60
CA ASP A 114 0.40 16.52 8.86
C ASP A 114 -0.52 15.64 9.75
N LYS A 115 -0.23 15.57 11.04
CA LYS A 115 -0.85 14.63 12.00
C LYS A 115 -2.34 14.87 12.28
N ASP A 116 -2.84 16.08 12.09
CA ASP A 116 -4.09 16.51 12.73
C ASP A 116 -5.34 16.44 11.84
N ASP A 117 -5.28 15.79 10.67
CA ASP A 117 -6.41 15.80 9.74
C ASP A 117 -7.22 14.52 9.65
N GLU A 118 -8.10 14.29 10.62
CA GLU A 118 -9.06 13.16 10.56
C GLU A 118 -9.95 13.16 9.30
N ARG A 119 -10.12 14.33 8.67
CA ARG A 119 -10.93 14.46 7.45
C ARG A 119 -10.23 13.88 6.23
N LEU A 120 -8.89 13.91 6.20
CA LEU A 120 -8.10 13.37 5.10
C LEU A 120 -8.38 11.88 4.87
N MET A 121 -8.29 11.05 5.92
CA MET A 121 -8.57 9.61 5.80
C MET A 121 -10.01 9.33 5.39
N THR A 122 -10.96 10.14 5.89
CA THR A 122 -12.35 10.04 5.49
C THR A 122 -12.53 10.37 4.00
N ALA A 123 -11.87 11.41 3.50
CA ALA A 123 -11.92 11.79 2.09
C ALA A 123 -11.29 10.72 1.19
N ILE A 124 -10.13 10.16 1.58
CA ILE A 124 -9.48 9.04 0.87
C ILE A 124 -10.39 7.82 0.77
N PHE A 125 -11.03 7.43 1.87
CA PHE A 125 -11.96 6.30 1.88
C PHE A 125 -13.14 6.53 0.92
N TYR A 126 -13.82 7.67 0.99
CA TYR A 126 -14.95 7.96 0.11
C TYR A 126 -14.53 8.09 -1.35
N PHE A 127 -13.38 8.66 -1.64
CA PHE A 127 -12.83 8.71 -3.00
C PHE A 127 -12.65 7.30 -3.58
N LYS A 128 -11.98 6.42 -2.86
CA LYS A 128 -11.80 5.03 -3.29
C LYS A 128 -13.14 4.29 -3.45
N LEU A 129 -14.08 4.53 -2.53
CA LEU A 129 -15.42 3.95 -2.62
C LEU A 129 -16.17 4.41 -3.88
N ILE A 130 -16.09 5.71 -4.20
CA ILE A 130 -16.70 6.27 -5.42
C ILE A 130 -16.06 5.63 -6.66
N VAL A 131 -14.73 5.49 -6.70
CA VAL A 131 -14.06 4.83 -7.83
C VAL A 131 -14.52 3.38 -7.98
N ALA A 132 -14.66 2.61 -6.89
CA ALA A 132 -15.19 1.25 -6.95
C ALA A 132 -16.60 1.20 -7.55
N ILE A 133 -17.49 2.11 -7.11
CA ILE A 133 -18.86 2.21 -7.61
C ILE A 133 -18.87 2.55 -9.09
N LEU A 134 -18.02 3.50 -9.52
CA LEU A 134 -17.92 3.91 -10.92
C LEU A 134 -17.41 2.78 -11.81
N VAL A 135 -16.46 1.97 -11.37
CA VAL A 135 -15.96 0.81 -12.11
C VAL A 135 -17.06 -0.24 -12.26
N LEU A 136 -17.76 -0.58 -11.17
CA LEU A 136 -18.88 -1.52 -11.22
C LEU A 136 -20.02 -1.01 -12.09
N PHE A 137 -20.31 0.29 -12.05
CA PHE A 137 -21.29 0.91 -12.94
C PHE A 137 -20.85 0.81 -14.41
N ALA A 138 -19.61 1.15 -14.73
CA ALA A 138 -19.06 1.08 -16.08
C ALA A 138 -19.06 -0.37 -16.62
N TYR A 139 -18.76 -1.35 -15.76
CA TYR A 139 -18.89 -2.78 -16.08
C TYR A 139 -20.34 -3.16 -16.41
N ASN A 140 -21.29 -2.84 -15.53
CA ASN A 140 -22.71 -3.16 -15.77
C ASN A 140 -23.30 -2.43 -16.99
N SER A 141 -22.74 -1.29 -17.36
CA SER A 141 -23.09 -0.53 -18.57
C SER A 141 -22.34 -0.99 -19.83
N HIS A 142 -21.60 -2.09 -19.75
CA HIS A 142 -20.77 -2.63 -20.85
C HIS A 142 -19.72 -1.67 -21.42
N ILE A 143 -19.34 -0.64 -20.66
CA ILE A 143 -18.27 0.31 -21.03
C ILE A 143 -16.89 -0.36 -20.82
N ILE A 144 -16.76 -1.15 -19.77
CA ILE A 144 -15.54 -1.91 -19.43
C ILE A 144 -15.85 -3.40 -19.52
N SER A 145 -14.95 -4.14 -20.17
CA SER A 145 -15.07 -5.61 -20.32
C SER A 145 -14.71 -6.32 -19.01
N ASP A 146 -15.29 -7.50 -18.84
CA ASP A 146 -14.90 -8.43 -17.78
C ASP A 146 -13.63 -9.21 -18.18
N MET A 147 -12.69 -9.33 -17.26
CA MET A 147 -11.61 -10.32 -17.38
C MET A 147 -12.00 -11.56 -16.60
N THR A 148 -12.16 -12.67 -17.32
CA THR A 148 -12.47 -13.96 -16.72
C THR A 148 -11.21 -14.79 -16.57
N MET A 149 -11.11 -15.54 -15.47
CA MET A 149 -10.04 -16.48 -15.20
C MET A 149 -10.61 -17.84 -14.84
N TYR A 150 -10.27 -18.86 -15.63
CA TYR A 150 -10.68 -20.23 -15.33
C TYR A 150 -9.77 -20.83 -14.26
N ARG A 151 -10.39 -21.41 -13.25
CA ARG A 151 -9.72 -22.11 -12.16
C ARG A 151 -9.95 -23.61 -12.28
N ALA A 152 -8.96 -24.32 -12.82
CA ALA A 152 -9.07 -25.73 -13.17
C ALA A 152 -9.29 -26.67 -11.95
N ASP A 153 -8.72 -26.32 -10.78
CA ASP A 153 -8.84 -27.12 -9.54
C ASP A 153 -10.27 -27.17 -8.98
N LYS A 154 -11.15 -26.26 -9.41
CA LYS A 154 -12.54 -26.15 -8.96
C LYS A 154 -13.56 -26.09 -10.08
N ASP A 155 -13.12 -26.19 -11.33
CA ASP A 155 -14.00 -26.00 -12.51
C ASP A 155 -14.84 -24.70 -12.41
N LEU A 156 -14.18 -23.60 -12.03
CA LEU A 156 -14.84 -22.34 -11.73
C LEU A 156 -14.29 -21.20 -12.61
N ILE A 157 -15.20 -20.45 -13.22
CA ILE A 157 -14.87 -19.20 -13.90
C ILE A 157 -14.97 -18.07 -12.87
N ARG A 158 -13.87 -17.36 -12.64
CA ARG A 158 -13.78 -16.17 -11.78
C ARG A 158 -13.93 -14.92 -12.62
N HIS A 159 -14.71 -13.96 -12.14
CA HIS A 159 -14.98 -12.69 -12.79
C HIS A 159 -14.23 -11.54 -12.11
N SER A 160 -13.77 -10.58 -12.88
CA SER A 160 -13.09 -9.37 -12.37
C SER A 160 -14.04 -8.18 -12.20
N TYR A 161 -15.25 -8.25 -12.78
CA TYR A 161 -16.26 -7.19 -12.73
C TYR A 161 -15.74 -5.81 -13.11
N GLY A 162 -15.00 -5.75 -14.19
CA GLY A 162 -14.39 -4.52 -14.69
C GLY A 162 -13.01 -4.18 -14.10
N PHE A 163 -12.51 -4.96 -13.13
CA PHE A 163 -11.11 -4.89 -12.69
C PHE A 163 -10.22 -5.75 -13.59
N MET A 164 -8.91 -5.52 -13.59
CA MET A 164 -7.99 -6.26 -14.46
C MET A 164 -7.81 -7.74 -14.10
N HIS A 165 -8.13 -8.12 -12.87
CA HIS A 165 -7.97 -9.49 -12.38
C HIS A 165 -8.91 -9.73 -11.21
N PRO A 166 -9.47 -10.92 -11.00
CA PRO A 166 -10.31 -11.23 -9.84
C PRO A 166 -9.63 -10.96 -8.50
N ASN A 167 -8.32 -11.23 -8.36
CA ASN A 167 -7.57 -10.89 -7.14
C ASN A 167 -7.48 -9.36 -6.94
N SER A 168 -7.33 -8.58 -8.01
CA SER A 168 -7.26 -7.12 -7.92
C SER A 168 -8.55 -6.52 -7.38
N LEU A 169 -9.72 -7.04 -7.79
CA LEU A 169 -11.01 -6.67 -7.21
C LEU A 169 -11.03 -6.99 -5.71
N GLY A 170 -10.66 -8.22 -5.35
CA GLY A 170 -10.65 -8.66 -3.96
C GLY A 170 -9.75 -7.78 -3.09
N MET A 171 -8.53 -7.53 -3.53
CA MET A 171 -7.57 -6.70 -2.80
C MET A 171 -8.01 -5.24 -2.73
N TYR A 172 -8.62 -4.70 -3.78
CA TYR A 172 -9.17 -3.34 -3.74
C TYR A 172 -10.23 -3.19 -2.66
N LEU A 173 -11.15 -4.15 -2.57
CA LEU A 173 -12.20 -4.14 -1.55
C LEU A 173 -11.63 -4.37 -0.14
N VAL A 174 -10.57 -5.17 0.00
CA VAL A 174 -9.80 -5.26 1.27
C VAL A 174 -9.17 -3.93 1.62
N GLY A 175 -8.58 -3.21 0.67
CA GLY A 175 -8.06 -1.86 0.87
C GLY A 175 -9.14 -0.87 1.37
N LEU A 176 -10.37 -0.98 0.85
CA LEU A 176 -11.50 -0.19 1.36
C LEU A 176 -11.88 -0.57 2.80
N LEU A 177 -11.89 -1.87 3.15
CA LEU A 177 -12.14 -2.30 4.54
C LEU A 177 -11.05 -1.81 5.48
N PHE A 178 -9.83 -1.82 5.01
CA PHE A 178 -8.67 -1.30 5.71
C PHE A 178 -8.84 0.19 6.04
N ASP A 179 -9.09 1.03 5.04
CA ASP A 179 -9.31 2.47 5.20
C ASP A 179 -10.56 2.76 6.06
N PHE A 180 -11.64 2.01 5.87
CA PHE A 180 -12.82 2.13 6.71
C PHE A 180 -12.52 1.89 8.19
N SER A 181 -11.66 0.90 8.49
CA SER A 181 -11.24 0.61 9.85
C SER A 181 -10.43 1.75 10.47
N LEU A 182 -9.65 2.47 9.67
CA LEU A 182 -8.85 3.62 10.10
C LEU A 182 -9.73 4.86 10.35
N VAL A 183 -10.72 5.12 9.50
CA VAL A 183 -11.59 6.31 9.58
C VAL A 183 -12.46 6.31 10.84
N ARG A 184 -12.97 5.15 11.27
CA ARG A 184 -13.90 5.06 12.38
C ARG A 184 -13.21 5.14 13.74
N LYS A 185 -13.49 6.22 14.50
CA LYS A 185 -12.97 6.41 15.87
C LYS A 185 -13.43 5.35 16.86
N SER A 186 -14.70 4.97 16.81
CA SER A 186 -15.29 4.01 17.75
C SER A 186 -15.88 2.80 17.05
N ARG A 187 -15.79 1.64 17.72
CA ARG A 187 -16.44 0.42 17.24
C ARG A 187 -17.95 0.58 17.25
N LYS A 188 -18.57 0.30 16.12
CA LYS A 188 -20.00 0.09 15.99
C LYS A 188 -20.24 -1.33 15.49
N ALA A 189 -20.95 -2.17 16.26
CA ALA A 189 -21.22 -3.56 15.91
C ALA A 189 -21.85 -3.71 14.53
N ARG A 190 -22.80 -2.81 14.18
CA ARG A 190 -23.43 -2.77 12.86
C ARG A 190 -22.40 -2.57 11.72
N ALA A 191 -21.41 -1.70 11.91
CA ALA A 191 -20.37 -1.46 10.91
C ALA A 191 -19.46 -2.68 10.75
N GLY A 192 -19.12 -3.37 11.86
CA GLY A 192 -18.38 -4.63 11.79
C GLY A 192 -19.16 -5.74 11.08
N LEU A 193 -20.48 -5.82 11.29
CA LEU A 193 -21.34 -6.75 10.55
C LEU A 193 -21.34 -6.44 9.04
N VAL A 194 -21.45 -5.16 8.65
CA VAL A 194 -21.35 -4.75 7.24
C VAL A 194 -20.00 -5.16 6.64
N MET A 195 -18.88 -4.93 7.36
CA MET A 195 -17.55 -5.39 6.92
C MET A 195 -17.53 -6.91 6.70
N LEU A 196 -18.09 -7.68 7.61
CA LEU A 196 -18.18 -9.13 7.50
C LEU A 196 -18.99 -9.56 6.27
N LEU A 197 -20.17 -8.99 6.07
CA LEU A 197 -21.02 -9.28 4.90
C LEU A 197 -20.31 -8.92 3.59
N VAL A 198 -19.66 -7.76 3.53
CA VAL A 198 -18.87 -7.37 2.35
C VAL A 198 -17.73 -8.36 2.11
N SER A 199 -17.04 -8.82 3.16
CA SER A 199 -15.95 -9.79 3.02
C SER A 199 -16.42 -11.15 2.52
N LEU A 200 -17.57 -11.61 2.99
CA LEU A 200 -18.19 -12.85 2.50
C LEU A 200 -18.60 -12.72 1.03
N LEU A 201 -19.17 -11.57 0.66
CA LEU A 201 -19.51 -11.26 -0.73
C LEU A 201 -18.25 -11.23 -1.63
N ILE A 202 -17.18 -10.56 -1.18
CA ILE A 202 -15.90 -10.52 -1.89
C ILE A 202 -15.38 -11.94 -2.12
N PHE A 203 -15.40 -12.78 -1.09
CA PHE A 203 -14.96 -14.17 -1.21
C PHE A 203 -15.82 -14.95 -2.20
N ALA A 204 -17.15 -14.83 -2.10
CA ALA A 204 -18.08 -15.52 -3.00
C ALA A 204 -17.88 -15.13 -4.49
N ILE A 205 -17.55 -13.87 -4.74
CA ILE A 205 -17.34 -13.32 -6.10
C ILE A 205 -15.94 -13.66 -6.64
N THR A 206 -14.91 -13.53 -5.81
CA THR A 206 -13.51 -13.62 -6.29
C THR A 206 -12.86 -14.97 -6.08
N ASP A 207 -13.45 -15.84 -5.23
CA ASP A 207 -12.83 -17.09 -4.74
C ASP A 207 -11.36 -16.92 -4.32
N SER A 208 -11.03 -15.76 -3.75
CA SER A 208 -9.68 -15.44 -3.29
C SER A 208 -9.54 -15.73 -1.80
N ARG A 209 -8.87 -16.84 -1.46
CA ARG A 209 -8.61 -17.26 -0.07
C ARG A 209 -7.77 -16.23 0.68
N THR A 210 -6.74 -15.70 0.03
CA THR A 210 -5.86 -14.66 0.58
C THR A 210 -6.64 -13.43 0.99
N THR A 211 -7.47 -12.91 0.08
CA THR A 211 -8.33 -11.74 0.31
C THR A 211 -9.25 -11.95 1.50
N PHE A 212 -9.89 -13.14 1.59
CA PHE A 212 -10.80 -13.47 2.68
C PHE A 212 -10.09 -13.53 4.03
N LEU A 213 -8.92 -14.16 4.09
CA LEU A 213 -8.11 -14.26 5.31
C LEU A 213 -7.70 -12.87 5.81
N ILE A 214 -7.18 -12.02 4.93
CA ILE A 214 -6.76 -10.65 5.26
C ILE A 214 -7.95 -9.82 5.76
N ALA A 215 -9.09 -9.89 5.05
CA ALA A 215 -10.32 -9.22 5.47
C ALA A 215 -10.76 -9.68 6.87
N GLY A 216 -10.70 -10.99 7.15
CA GLY A 216 -11.00 -11.56 8.47
C GLY A 216 -10.12 -10.98 9.58
N VAL A 217 -8.82 -10.85 9.35
CA VAL A 217 -7.89 -10.26 10.32
C VAL A 217 -8.18 -8.76 10.53
N ILE A 218 -8.47 -8.00 9.47
CA ILE A 218 -8.84 -6.58 9.57
C ILE A 218 -10.14 -6.42 10.39
N ILE A 219 -11.13 -7.26 10.14
CA ILE A 219 -12.41 -7.26 10.87
C ILE A 219 -12.20 -7.60 12.35
N LEU A 220 -11.38 -8.59 12.64
CA LEU A 220 -11.01 -8.92 14.02
C LEU A 220 -10.34 -7.73 14.72
N CYS A 221 -9.37 -7.09 14.06
CA CYS A 221 -8.74 -5.87 14.58
C CYS A 221 -9.77 -4.75 14.78
N TYR A 222 -10.73 -4.61 13.88
CA TYR A 222 -11.80 -3.61 14.01
C TYR A 222 -12.72 -3.89 15.24
N PHE A 223 -13.09 -5.15 15.47
CA PHE A 223 -13.87 -5.53 16.66
C PHE A 223 -13.09 -5.32 17.95
N LEU A 224 -11.79 -5.55 17.94
CA LEU A 224 -10.89 -5.34 19.07
C LEU A 224 -10.37 -3.89 19.18
N LYS A 225 -10.71 -3.00 18.23
CA LYS A 225 -10.19 -1.62 18.17
C LYS A 225 -10.27 -0.86 19.49
N PRO A 226 -11.37 -0.87 20.28
CA PRO A 226 -11.42 -0.14 21.55
C PRO A 226 -10.41 -0.65 22.58
N LEU A 227 -10.05 -1.92 22.52
CA LEU A 227 -9.01 -2.51 23.38
C LEU A 227 -7.62 -2.15 22.83
N LEU A 228 -7.41 -2.35 21.54
CA LEU A 228 -6.10 -2.16 20.88
C LEU A 228 -5.65 -0.70 20.86
N LEU A 229 -6.58 0.26 20.84
CA LEU A 229 -6.26 1.69 20.92
C LEU A 229 -5.71 2.13 22.29
N LYS A 230 -5.95 1.35 23.36
CA LYS A 230 -5.45 1.66 24.71
C LYS A 230 -3.95 1.43 24.86
N TYR A 231 -3.38 0.53 24.08
CA TYR A 231 -1.98 0.15 24.18
C TYR A 231 -1.16 0.85 23.10
N GLN A 232 0.04 1.27 23.46
CA GLN A 232 1.00 1.91 22.57
C GLN A 232 2.20 1.00 22.43
N VAL A 233 2.70 0.89 21.19
CA VAL A 233 3.89 0.11 20.81
C VAL A 233 4.96 1.08 20.35
N SER A 234 6.14 1.00 20.94
CA SER A 234 7.29 1.81 20.52
C SER A 234 7.81 1.37 19.17
N GLY A 235 8.32 2.30 18.38
CA GLY A 235 9.03 2.01 17.14
C GLY A 235 10.21 1.05 17.35
N SER A 236 10.86 1.07 18.51
CA SER A 236 11.93 0.10 18.86
C SER A 236 11.46 -1.36 18.90
N VAL A 237 10.18 -1.61 19.11
CA VAL A 237 9.56 -2.95 19.03
C VAL A 237 9.06 -3.24 17.61
N ILE A 238 8.52 -2.23 16.92
CA ILE A 238 7.97 -2.41 15.57
C ILE A 238 9.09 -2.65 14.54
N ILE A 239 10.23 -1.96 14.67
CA ILE A 239 11.35 -2.07 13.74
C ILE A 239 11.87 -3.50 13.59
N PRO A 240 12.20 -4.25 14.68
CA PRO A 240 12.58 -5.65 14.56
C PRO A 240 11.52 -6.52 13.88
N LEU A 241 10.23 -6.28 14.14
CA LEU A 241 9.15 -7.01 13.47
C LEU A 241 9.12 -6.74 11.96
N VAL A 242 9.33 -5.49 11.54
CA VAL A 242 9.47 -5.15 10.11
C VAL A 242 10.64 -5.89 9.48
N ILE A 243 11.81 -5.88 10.14
CA ILE A 243 13.00 -6.59 9.66
C ILE A 243 12.72 -8.10 9.52
N VAL A 244 12.07 -8.70 10.52
CA VAL A 244 11.67 -10.11 10.47
C VAL A 244 10.71 -10.36 9.30
N MET A 245 9.73 -9.51 9.06
CA MET A 245 8.79 -9.67 7.94
C MET A 245 9.49 -9.58 6.58
N PHE A 246 10.44 -8.65 6.41
CA PHE A 246 11.27 -8.59 5.20
C PHE A 246 12.14 -9.85 5.07
N GLY A 247 12.76 -10.30 6.17
CA GLY A 247 13.55 -11.53 6.21
C GLY A 247 12.74 -12.77 5.85
N LEU A 248 11.49 -12.87 6.33
CA LEU A 248 10.58 -13.97 5.97
C LEU A 248 10.12 -13.87 4.51
N GLY A 249 9.77 -12.66 4.04
CA GLY A 249 9.33 -12.43 2.66
C GLY A 249 10.36 -12.82 1.61
N LEU A 250 11.65 -12.63 1.91
CA LEU A 250 12.77 -13.04 1.06
C LEU A 250 13.24 -14.46 1.36
N GLY A 251 13.40 -14.80 2.63
CA GLY A 251 14.01 -16.06 3.07
C GLY A 251 13.15 -17.27 2.74
N LEU A 252 11.81 -17.19 2.90
CA LEU A 252 10.96 -18.33 2.61
C LEU A 252 11.03 -18.77 1.13
N PRO A 253 10.96 -17.87 0.12
CA PRO A 253 11.20 -18.26 -1.26
C PRO A 253 12.66 -18.66 -1.53
N TYR A 254 13.63 -17.95 -0.97
CA TYR A 254 15.06 -18.23 -1.22
C TYR A 254 15.46 -19.64 -0.78
N PHE A 255 15.04 -20.06 0.41
CA PHE A 255 15.35 -21.38 0.99
C PHE A 255 14.27 -22.44 0.66
N TYR A 256 13.35 -22.15 -0.25
CA TYR A 256 12.30 -23.09 -0.59
C TYR A 256 12.87 -24.43 -1.07
N ASN A 257 12.37 -25.51 -0.45
CA ASN A 257 12.69 -26.87 -0.84
C ASN A 257 11.39 -27.67 -0.98
N GLY A 258 11.04 -28.05 -2.21
CA GLY A 258 9.81 -28.80 -2.53
C GLY A 258 9.72 -30.17 -1.88
N ASP A 259 10.84 -30.80 -1.52
CA ASP A 259 10.89 -32.11 -0.86
C ASP A 259 10.56 -32.03 0.64
N SER A 260 10.64 -30.85 1.23
CA SER A 260 10.32 -30.63 2.64
C SER A 260 8.81 -30.52 2.86
N THR A 261 8.24 -31.37 3.72
CA THR A 261 6.83 -31.33 4.10
C THR A 261 6.41 -29.95 4.65
N ILE A 262 7.29 -29.30 5.41
CA ILE A 262 7.04 -27.96 5.97
C ILE A 262 6.91 -26.95 4.83
N TYR A 263 7.86 -26.91 3.90
CA TYR A 263 7.82 -25.99 2.77
C TYR A 263 6.66 -26.29 1.81
N ALA A 264 6.34 -27.55 1.57
CA ALA A 264 5.17 -27.93 0.77
C ALA A 264 3.86 -27.43 1.39
N THR A 265 3.71 -27.57 2.72
CA THR A 265 2.55 -27.08 3.46
C THR A 265 2.46 -25.55 3.42
N LEU A 266 3.56 -24.86 3.69
CA LEU A 266 3.61 -23.39 3.60
C LEU A 266 3.30 -22.90 2.18
N ASN A 267 3.89 -23.53 1.16
CA ASN A 267 3.63 -23.18 -0.24
C ASN A 267 2.17 -23.37 -0.63
N HIS A 268 1.52 -24.44 -0.11
CA HIS A 268 0.08 -24.64 -0.30
C HIS A 268 -0.74 -23.49 0.34
N TRP A 269 -0.41 -23.07 1.57
CA TRP A 269 -1.08 -21.94 2.24
C TRP A 269 -0.88 -20.62 1.51
N PHE A 270 0.32 -20.41 0.96
CA PHE A 270 0.65 -19.23 0.15
C PHE A 270 0.29 -19.39 -1.33
N SER A 271 -0.55 -20.39 -1.67
CA SER A 271 -1.08 -20.60 -3.02
C SER A 271 0.03 -20.69 -4.10
N GLY A 272 1.13 -21.37 -3.78
CA GLY A 272 2.23 -21.62 -4.71
C GLY A 272 3.31 -20.49 -4.77
N ARG A 273 3.12 -19.36 -4.09
CA ARG A 273 3.99 -18.18 -4.21
C ARG A 273 5.43 -18.43 -3.78
N LEU A 274 5.66 -19.34 -2.83
CA LEU A 274 7.03 -19.64 -2.41
C LEU A 274 7.82 -20.34 -3.52
N ASN A 275 7.19 -21.30 -4.20
CA ASN A 275 7.79 -21.99 -5.34
C ASN A 275 8.00 -21.03 -6.53
N ILE A 276 7.00 -20.18 -6.83
CA ILE A 276 7.10 -19.18 -7.90
C ILE A 276 8.27 -18.23 -7.63
N GLY A 277 8.30 -17.63 -6.43
CA GLY A 277 9.38 -16.71 -6.05
C GLY A 277 10.76 -17.38 -6.07
N HIS A 278 10.86 -18.65 -5.60
CA HIS A 278 12.08 -19.44 -5.72
C HIS A 278 12.55 -19.60 -7.16
N THR A 279 11.62 -19.98 -8.05
CA THR A 279 11.92 -20.19 -9.48
C THR A 279 12.37 -18.90 -10.14
N TYR A 280 11.72 -17.75 -9.83
CA TYR A 280 12.16 -16.43 -10.32
C TYR A 280 13.56 -16.07 -9.83
N LEU A 281 13.87 -16.26 -8.54
CA LEU A 281 15.19 -16.02 -7.98
C LEU A 281 16.28 -16.88 -8.65
N GLN A 282 15.99 -18.14 -8.90
CA GLN A 282 16.92 -19.07 -9.58
C GLN A 282 17.13 -18.70 -11.05
N HIS A 283 16.07 -18.31 -11.75
CA HIS A 283 16.11 -18.02 -13.18
C HIS A 283 16.79 -16.69 -13.48
N PHE A 284 16.41 -15.62 -12.78
CA PHE A 284 16.89 -14.27 -13.05
C PHE A 284 18.13 -13.89 -12.22
N GLY A 285 18.31 -14.51 -11.05
CA GLY A 285 19.31 -14.09 -10.08
C GLY A 285 19.04 -12.69 -9.52
N VAL A 286 19.81 -12.26 -8.53
CA VAL A 286 19.68 -10.95 -7.89
C VAL A 286 20.81 -10.04 -8.37
N ASP A 287 20.51 -8.76 -8.63
CA ASP A 287 21.48 -7.74 -9.05
C ASP A 287 21.47 -6.54 -8.09
N TRP A 288 22.51 -5.73 -8.15
CA TRP A 288 22.61 -4.50 -7.37
C TRP A 288 21.77 -3.36 -7.90
N LEU A 289 21.62 -3.26 -9.22
CA LEU A 289 20.93 -2.18 -9.93
C LEU A 289 19.62 -2.67 -10.54
N PRO A 290 18.71 -1.77 -10.85
CA PRO A 290 17.44 -2.10 -11.48
C PRO A 290 17.61 -2.81 -12.81
N ARG A 291 16.74 -3.78 -13.07
CA ARG A 291 16.70 -4.56 -14.31
C ARG A 291 15.29 -4.66 -14.84
N ASN A 292 15.15 -4.78 -16.16
CA ASN A 292 13.87 -5.09 -16.79
C ASN A 292 13.58 -6.60 -16.69
N ILE A 293 12.76 -6.99 -15.74
CA ILE A 293 12.32 -8.38 -15.57
C ILE A 293 10.81 -8.41 -15.77
N PRO A 294 10.29 -9.26 -16.67
CA PRO A 294 8.86 -9.34 -16.92
C PRO A 294 8.12 -9.92 -15.70
N THR A 295 6.95 -9.36 -15.37
CA THR A 295 6.07 -9.88 -14.30
C THR A 295 5.48 -11.22 -14.66
N PHE A 296 5.22 -11.42 -15.95
CA PHE A 296 4.75 -12.67 -16.53
C PHE A 296 5.82 -13.21 -17.47
N THR A 297 6.22 -14.44 -17.26
CA THR A 297 7.18 -15.13 -18.13
C THR A 297 6.92 -16.63 -18.17
N GLU A 298 7.43 -17.27 -19.19
CA GLU A 298 7.45 -18.72 -19.28
C GLU A 298 8.82 -19.23 -18.84
N ILE A 299 8.86 -20.04 -17.77
CA ILE A 299 10.07 -20.67 -17.25
C ILE A 299 9.87 -22.18 -17.33
N ASN A 300 10.77 -22.87 -18.01
CA ASN A 300 10.72 -24.33 -18.20
C ASN A 300 9.40 -24.83 -18.80
N GLY A 301 8.80 -24.09 -19.75
CA GLY A 301 7.52 -24.44 -20.38
C GLY A 301 6.28 -24.18 -19.52
N HIS A 302 6.42 -23.54 -18.37
CA HIS A 302 5.32 -23.20 -17.48
C HIS A 302 5.14 -21.68 -17.41
N PRO A 303 3.91 -21.16 -17.65
CA PRO A 303 3.62 -19.75 -17.46
C PRO A 303 3.64 -19.42 -15.96
N MET A 304 4.43 -18.43 -15.60
CA MET A 304 4.59 -17.99 -14.21
C MET A 304 4.34 -16.48 -14.09
N TYR A 305 3.75 -16.11 -12.95
CA TYR A 305 3.46 -14.73 -12.59
C TYR A 305 3.94 -14.49 -11.16
N ASP A 306 4.89 -13.56 -10.97
CA ASP A 306 5.35 -13.20 -9.63
C ASP A 306 4.43 -12.16 -8.99
N ASP A 307 3.70 -12.61 -7.96
CA ASP A 307 2.77 -11.78 -7.17
C ASP A 307 3.41 -11.24 -5.88
N SER A 308 4.60 -11.73 -5.48
CA SER A 308 5.23 -11.31 -4.23
C SER A 308 5.91 -9.95 -4.37
N PHE A 309 5.48 -8.96 -3.57
CA PHE A 309 6.15 -7.67 -3.52
C PHE A 309 7.65 -7.78 -3.22
N TYR A 310 8.05 -8.67 -2.29
CA TYR A 310 9.44 -8.79 -1.89
C TYR A 310 10.34 -9.30 -3.01
N ILE A 311 9.88 -10.33 -3.72
CA ILE A 311 10.67 -10.96 -4.79
C ILE A 311 10.68 -10.06 -6.02
N ASP A 312 9.51 -9.60 -6.45
CA ASP A 312 9.38 -8.73 -7.61
C ASP A 312 10.18 -7.43 -7.42
N SER A 313 10.03 -6.74 -6.28
CA SER A 313 10.80 -5.52 -6.01
C SER A 313 12.30 -5.79 -5.92
N LEU A 314 12.75 -6.88 -5.28
CA LEU A 314 14.16 -7.22 -5.20
C LEU A 314 14.77 -7.47 -6.58
N LEU A 315 14.09 -8.23 -7.42
CA LEU A 315 14.58 -8.61 -8.75
C LEU A 315 14.61 -7.42 -9.71
N ARG A 316 13.58 -6.56 -9.67
CA ARG A 316 13.43 -5.44 -10.61
C ARG A 316 14.15 -4.18 -10.19
N GLN A 317 14.01 -3.81 -8.91
CA GLN A 317 14.63 -2.60 -8.38
C GLN A 317 16.11 -2.81 -8.05
N GLY A 318 16.54 -4.08 -7.97
CA GLY A 318 17.86 -4.44 -7.47
C GLY A 318 18.02 -4.23 -5.96
N ILE A 319 19.08 -4.77 -5.38
CA ILE A 319 19.34 -4.72 -3.94
C ILE A 319 19.34 -3.27 -3.42
N PHE A 320 19.96 -2.35 -4.18
CA PHE A 320 20.15 -0.97 -3.72
C PHE A 320 18.81 -0.26 -3.49
N LEU A 321 17.92 -0.19 -4.49
CA LEU A 321 16.63 0.48 -4.34
C LEU A 321 15.69 -0.27 -3.40
N PHE A 322 15.69 -1.60 -3.47
CA PHE A 322 14.89 -2.43 -2.59
C PHE A 322 15.17 -2.15 -1.10
N LEU A 323 16.44 -1.99 -0.70
CA LEU A 323 16.80 -1.69 0.68
C LEU A 323 16.38 -0.29 1.14
N LEU A 324 16.19 0.66 0.24
CA LEU A 324 15.73 2.01 0.62
C LEU A 324 14.35 1.97 1.28
N TYR A 325 13.47 1.05 0.87
CA TYR A 325 12.12 0.95 1.45
C TYR A 325 12.14 0.55 2.94
N PRO A 326 12.73 -0.58 3.38
CA PRO A 326 12.80 -0.89 4.80
C PRO A 326 13.61 0.16 5.60
N ILE A 327 14.67 0.73 5.04
CA ILE A 327 15.44 1.81 5.70
C ILE A 327 14.53 3.01 5.94
N PHE A 328 13.72 3.42 4.95
CA PHE A 328 12.77 4.51 5.10
C PHE A 328 11.77 4.25 6.22
N LEU A 329 11.19 3.05 6.28
CA LEU A 329 10.25 2.66 7.33
C LEU A 329 10.89 2.69 8.72
N ILE A 330 12.13 2.22 8.83
CA ILE A 330 12.90 2.27 10.08
C ILE A 330 13.09 3.71 10.55
N VAL A 331 13.48 4.59 9.63
CA VAL A 331 13.65 6.02 9.94
C VAL A 331 12.34 6.65 10.34
N GLN A 332 11.25 6.34 9.65
CA GLN A 332 9.91 6.85 9.98
C GLN A 332 9.40 6.38 11.34
N LEU A 333 9.75 5.18 11.76
CA LEU A 333 9.33 4.59 13.04
C LEU A 333 10.21 5.01 14.22
N ARG A 334 11.43 5.48 13.96
CA ARG A 334 12.40 5.83 15.01
C ARG A 334 11.85 6.92 15.93
N GLY A 335 11.86 6.66 17.24
CA GLY A 335 11.38 7.59 18.25
C GLY A 335 9.86 7.79 18.30
N LYS A 336 9.10 7.06 17.48
CA LYS A 336 7.63 7.17 17.44
C LYS A 336 6.96 6.02 18.18
N LYS A 337 5.71 6.24 18.55
CA LYS A 337 4.81 5.23 19.10
C LYS A 337 3.57 5.14 18.22
N LEU A 338 3.10 3.94 17.94
CA LEU A 338 1.80 3.69 17.33
C LEU A 338 0.90 3.03 18.35
N THR A 339 -0.42 3.19 18.23
CA THR A 339 -1.31 2.33 19.02
C THR A 339 -1.19 0.89 18.54
N LEU A 340 -1.49 -0.08 19.40
CA LEU A 340 -1.44 -1.50 19.02
C LEU A 340 -2.37 -1.79 17.83
N PHE A 341 -3.51 -1.09 17.73
CA PHE A 341 -4.40 -1.16 16.56
C PHE A 341 -3.68 -0.78 15.26
N HIS A 342 -3.02 0.38 15.24
CA HIS A 342 -2.29 0.84 14.05
C HIS A 342 -1.07 -0.04 13.76
N THR A 343 -0.40 -0.54 14.80
CA THR A 343 0.73 -1.48 14.65
C THR A 343 0.28 -2.78 13.99
N MET A 344 -0.85 -3.36 14.40
CA MET A 344 -1.36 -4.58 13.80
C MET A 344 -1.74 -4.37 12.33
N LEU A 345 -2.44 -3.29 12.00
CA LEU A 345 -2.76 -2.95 10.62
C LEU A 345 -1.49 -2.72 9.79
N PHE A 346 -0.49 -2.04 10.36
CA PHE A 346 0.80 -1.83 9.71
C PHE A 346 1.51 -3.16 9.41
N LEU A 347 1.53 -4.11 10.36
CA LEU A 347 2.14 -5.42 10.13
C LEU A 347 1.37 -6.28 9.11
N ILE A 348 0.05 -6.13 9.03
CA ILE A 348 -0.77 -6.81 8.01
C ILE A 348 -0.30 -6.42 6.59
N THR A 349 0.14 -5.17 6.36
CA THR A 349 0.63 -4.76 5.04
C THR A 349 1.83 -5.58 4.59
N PHE A 350 2.74 -5.92 5.51
CA PHE A 350 3.92 -6.75 5.20
C PHE A 350 3.55 -8.21 4.98
N PHE A 351 2.54 -8.71 5.67
CA PHE A 351 2.02 -10.04 5.40
C PHE A 351 1.36 -10.12 4.02
N ILE A 352 0.61 -9.09 3.61
CA ILE A 352 0.06 -8.98 2.26
C ILE A 352 1.18 -9.05 1.22
N ASN A 353 2.32 -8.40 1.47
CA ASN A 353 3.47 -8.35 0.57
C ASN A 353 4.10 -9.72 0.26
N ILE A 354 3.91 -10.72 1.10
CA ILE A 354 4.37 -12.10 0.80
C ILE A 354 3.55 -12.71 -0.33
N MET A 355 2.27 -12.35 -0.44
CA MET A 355 1.31 -13.00 -1.31
C MET A 355 0.85 -12.13 -2.48
N GLU A 356 0.96 -10.83 -2.37
CA GLU A 356 0.41 -9.87 -3.34
C GLU A 356 1.28 -8.61 -3.40
N HIS A 357 1.27 -7.95 -4.54
CA HIS A 357 2.07 -6.75 -4.81
C HIS A 357 1.51 -5.45 -4.20
N TYR A 358 0.42 -5.53 -3.44
CA TYR A 358 -0.38 -4.36 -3.06
C TYR A 358 -0.02 -3.76 -1.70
N GLY A 359 0.58 -4.53 -0.80
CA GLY A 359 0.84 -4.06 0.57
C GLY A 359 1.93 -3.00 0.69
N GLY A 360 2.79 -2.83 -0.33
CA GLY A 360 3.76 -1.73 -0.42
C GLY A 360 3.16 -0.43 -0.99
N SER A 361 1.93 -0.47 -1.48
CA SER A 361 1.28 0.68 -2.12
C SER A 361 0.52 1.55 -1.12
N LEU A 362 0.86 2.84 -1.06
CA LEU A 362 0.10 3.84 -0.30
C LEU A 362 -1.37 3.90 -0.75
N CYS A 363 -1.63 3.64 -2.03
CA CYS A 363 -2.97 3.62 -2.60
C CYS A 363 -3.85 2.52 -2.01
N MET A 364 -3.26 1.41 -1.60
CA MET A 364 -3.96 0.29 -0.97
C MET A 364 -3.91 0.34 0.54
N CYS A 365 -2.77 0.72 1.12
CA CYS A 365 -2.50 0.67 2.55
C CYS A 365 -2.16 2.06 3.11
N SER A 366 -3.18 2.87 3.42
CA SER A 366 -3.01 4.24 3.93
C SER A 366 -2.27 4.30 5.28
N ILE A 367 -2.13 3.17 5.99
CA ILE A 367 -1.35 3.06 7.24
C ILE A 367 0.14 3.34 7.03
N LEU A 368 0.64 3.24 5.78
CA LEU A 368 2.01 3.60 5.44
C LEU A 368 2.32 5.10 5.66
N LEU A 369 1.29 5.93 5.85
CA LEU A 369 1.44 7.30 6.37
C LEU A 369 1.73 7.28 7.87
N ILE A 370 2.87 6.70 8.28
CA ILE A 370 3.25 6.45 9.68
C ILE A 370 3.16 7.72 10.52
N ASN A 371 3.61 8.85 9.98
CA ASN A 371 3.59 10.15 10.67
C ASN A 371 2.18 10.59 11.05
N TYR A 372 1.20 10.27 10.24
CA TYR A 372 -0.20 10.57 10.50
C TYR A 372 -0.76 9.77 11.69
N PHE A 373 -0.34 8.52 11.85
CA PHE A 373 -0.84 7.61 12.88
C PHE A 373 0.01 7.59 14.15
N ALA A 374 1.15 8.27 14.16
CA ALA A 374 2.03 8.34 15.33
C ALA A 374 1.35 9.08 16.48
N VAL A 375 1.45 8.53 17.69
CA VAL A 375 0.90 9.14 18.91
C VAL A 375 1.72 10.38 19.25
N SER A 376 1.06 11.54 19.45
CA SER A 376 1.72 12.74 19.95
C SER A 376 2.00 12.61 21.46
N GLU A 377 3.15 13.10 21.92
CA GLU A 377 3.52 13.07 23.35
C GLU A 377 2.57 13.88 24.22
N GLU A 378 1.93 14.92 23.67
CA GLU A 378 0.98 15.78 24.38
C GLU A 378 -0.29 15.06 24.84
N ASN A 379 -0.68 13.95 24.19
CA ASN A 379 -1.88 13.19 24.54
C ASN A 379 -1.69 12.20 25.72
N THR A 380 -0.49 12.12 26.29
CA THR A 380 -0.18 11.19 27.39
C THR A 380 -0.40 11.81 28.79
N VAL A 381 -0.58 13.13 28.90
CA VAL A 381 -0.63 13.84 30.21
C VAL A 381 -2.07 14.11 30.70
N GLY A 382 -3.11 13.76 29.97
CA GLY A 382 -4.46 14.25 30.28
C GLY A 382 -5.63 13.26 30.28
N LYS A 383 -5.40 11.93 30.35
CA LYS A 383 -6.52 10.96 30.45
C LYS A 383 -6.17 9.76 31.30
N TYR A 384 -6.17 10.00 32.62
CA TYR A 384 -6.38 8.99 33.63
C TYR A 384 -7.54 9.42 34.52
#